data_0a99cb9fb494c46c466f106dbac42596
#
_entry.id   0a99cb9fb494c46c466f106dbac42596
#
_cell.length_a   1.000
_cell.length_b   1.000
_cell.length_c   1.000
_cell.angle_alpha   90.00
_cell.angle_beta   90.00
_cell.angle_gamma   90.00
#
_symmetry.space_group_name_H-M   'P 1'
#
loop_
_entity.id
_entity.type
_entity.pdbx_description
1 polymer ?
#
loop_
_entity_poly.entity_id
_entity_poly.type
_entity_poly.pdbx_seq_one_letter_code
_entity_poly.pdbx_strand_id
1 'polypeptide(L)'
;MANQDAAFGLRPLGKIGQSADNNAATEYEVAACASAFAQNDLMIALTAGTVGIGAATNNGVLLGSCQGVFFTDSSTSKPTFANHLVASNAATDIKAFITDDPFQVYEVQSDASGATQQLDVFANADVAVGAGVTPHFVSKTEITDTQSTTTANLRIIGVSDDPDNSD
;
A
#
# COMPACT_ATOMS: atom_id res chain seq x y z
N MET A 1 -13.33 -19.24 14.39
CA MET A 1 -14.20 -18.36 13.57
C MET A 1 -13.41 -18.06 12.30
N ALA A 2 -13.99 -18.16 11.13
CA ALA A 2 -13.27 -17.82 9.91
C ALA A 2 -12.85 -16.34 9.93
N ASN A 3 -11.67 -16.06 9.45
CA ASN A 3 -11.20 -14.69 9.30
C ASN A 3 -12.19 -13.88 8.45
N GLN A 4 -12.42 -12.64 8.86
CA GLN A 4 -13.25 -11.75 8.07
C GLN A 4 -12.43 -11.24 6.89
N ASP A 5 -12.93 -11.40 5.67
CA ASP A 5 -12.40 -10.75 4.49
C ASP A 5 -12.61 -9.23 4.61
N ALA A 6 -11.57 -8.54 5.01
CA ALA A 6 -11.57 -7.10 5.29
C ALA A 6 -10.20 -6.48 4.98
N ALA A 7 -9.82 -6.52 3.71
CA ALA A 7 -8.54 -5.97 3.26
C ALA A 7 -8.31 -4.52 3.71
N PHE A 8 -7.09 -4.21 4.11
CA PHE A 8 -6.66 -2.92 4.65
C PHE A 8 -5.41 -2.34 3.98
N GLY A 9 -4.95 -3.00 2.92
CA GLY A 9 -3.79 -2.58 2.16
C GLY A 9 -2.45 -2.90 2.83
N LEU A 10 -1.39 -2.24 2.41
CA LEU A 10 -0.04 -2.40 2.93
C LEU A 10 0.14 -1.54 4.20
N ARG A 11 -0.24 -2.05 5.35
CA ARG A 11 -0.10 -1.35 6.64
C ARG A 11 1.35 -1.45 7.14
N PRO A 12 2.10 -0.34 7.26
CA PRO A 12 3.46 -0.40 7.76
C PRO A 12 3.49 -0.77 9.24
N LEU A 13 4.31 -1.75 9.62
CA LEU A 13 4.53 -2.17 11.01
C LEU A 13 5.86 -1.68 11.56
N GLY A 14 6.94 -1.91 10.85
CA GLY A 14 8.28 -1.63 11.31
C GLY A 14 9.31 -2.03 10.27
N LYS A 15 10.57 -2.12 10.65
CA LYS A 15 11.68 -2.46 9.74
C LYS A 15 12.34 -3.76 10.14
N ILE A 16 12.85 -4.49 9.13
CA ILE A 16 13.67 -5.66 9.38
C ILE A 16 15.02 -5.23 9.98
N GLY A 17 15.46 -5.95 11.01
CA GLY A 17 16.75 -5.72 11.66
C GLY A 17 16.67 -4.76 12.85
N GLN A 18 17.84 -4.24 13.26
CA GLN A 18 17.97 -3.39 14.45
C GLN A 18 17.85 -1.90 14.18
N SER A 19 17.46 -1.49 13.00
CA SER A 19 17.22 -0.09 12.70
C SER A 19 16.06 0.44 13.51
N ALA A 20 16.26 1.59 14.15
CA ALA A 20 15.15 2.29 14.79
C ALA A 20 14.10 2.61 13.74
N ASP A 21 12.90 2.11 13.97
CA ASP A 21 11.77 2.45 13.13
C ASP A 21 11.28 3.84 13.51
N ASN A 22 11.32 4.74 12.57
CA ASN A 22 10.78 6.08 12.74
C ASN A 22 9.50 6.29 11.91
N ASN A 23 8.99 5.25 11.23
CA ASN A 23 7.81 5.31 10.36
C ASN A 23 7.77 6.58 9.49
N ALA A 24 8.95 7.09 9.13
CA ALA A 24 9.04 8.29 8.34
C ALA A 24 8.50 8.04 6.94
N ALA A 25 7.65 8.94 6.51
CA ALA A 25 7.16 8.97 5.13
C ALA A 25 7.93 10.04 4.36
N THR A 26 8.36 9.70 3.16
CA THR A 26 8.98 10.63 2.22
C THR A 26 7.90 11.30 1.39
N GLU A 27 8.08 12.60 1.14
CA GLU A 27 7.17 13.40 0.33
C GLU A 27 7.52 13.28 -1.15
N TYR A 28 6.54 12.94 -1.99
CA TYR A 28 6.68 12.84 -3.44
C TYR A 28 5.58 13.60 -4.16
N GLU A 29 5.91 14.18 -5.30
CA GLU A 29 4.93 14.78 -6.19
C GLU A 29 4.08 13.70 -6.86
N VAL A 30 2.78 13.94 -6.92
CA VAL A 30 1.83 13.09 -7.63
C VAL A 30 1.63 13.63 -9.03
N ALA A 31 1.71 12.76 -10.05
CA ALA A 31 1.34 13.14 -11.41
C ALA A 31 -0.12 13.65 -11.43
N ALA A 32 -0.44 14.54 -12.37
CA ALA A 32 -1.80 15.04 -12.55
C ALA A 32 -2.82 13.90 -12.43
N CYS A 33 -3.64 13.91 -11.37
CA CYS A 33 -4.25 12.73 -10.82
C CYS A 33 -5.43 12.23 -11.65
N ALA A 34 -5.20 11.20 -12.45
CA ALA A 34 -6.28 10.48 -13.13
C ALA A 34 -6.96 9.43 -12.22
N SER A 35 -6.27 8.93 -11.20
CA SER A 35 -6.72 7.82 -10.34
C SER A 35 -6.87 8.25 -8.89
N ALA A 36 -7.93 7.76 -8.24
CA ALA A 36 -8.04 7.86 -6.78
C ALA A 36 -7.05 6.92 -6.12
N PHE A 37 -6.55 7.29 -4.95
CA PHE A 37 -5.84 6.40 -4.05
C PHE A 37 -6.15 6.70 -2.59
N ALA A 38 -5.92 5.73 -1.75
CA ALA A 38 -6.32 5.73 -0.36
C ALA A 38 -5.13 5.41 0.56
N GLN A 39 -5.34 5.53 1.85
CA GLN A 39 -4.35 5.11 2.84
C GLN A 39 -4.00 3.62 2.67
N ASN A 40 -2.74 3.29 2.80
CA ASN A 40 -2.14 1.97 2.60
C ASN A 40 -2.20 1.43 1.16
N ASP A 41 -2.55 2.26 0.17
CA ASP A 41 -2.41 1.86 -1.22
C ASP A 41 -0.94 1.71 -1.62
N LEU A 42 -0.71 0.75 -2.50
CA LEU A 42 0.57 0.51 -3.12
C LEU A 42 0.92 1.65 -4.08
N MET A 43 2.06 2.28 -3.84
CA MET A 43 2.56 3.36 -4.69
C MET A 43 3.77 2.92 -5.51
N ILE A 44 3.86 3.42 -6.73
CA ILE A 44 4.96 3.16 -7.66
C ILE A 44 5.59 4.47 -8.14
N ALA A 45 6.87 4.39 -8.48
CA ALA A 45 7.58 5.47 -9.14
C ALA A 45 7.22 5.49 -10.63
N LEU A 46 6.94 6.68 -11.16
CA LEU A 46 6.64 6.91 -12.57
C LEU A 46 7.84 7.55 -13.29
N THR A 47 7.91 7.36 -14.60
CA THR A 47 9.04 7.84 -15.43
C THR A 47 9.22 9.36 -15.42
N ALA A 48 8.19 10.12 -15.07
CA ALA A 48 8.24 11.58 -14.95
C ALA A 48 8.85 12.08 -13.62
N GLY A 49 9.34 11.19 -12.77
CA GLY A 49 9.83 11.55 -11.44
C GLY A 49 8.73 11.82 -10.42
N THR A 50 7.51 11.44 -10.74
CA THR A 50 6.33 11.53 -9.88
C THR A 50 5.92 10.15 -9.37
N VAL A 51 4.93 10.09 -8.50
CA VAL A 51 4.39 8.83 -8.00
C VAL A 51 2.94 8.64 -8.46
N GLY A 52 2.52 7.38 -8.50
CA GLY A 52 1.13 7.02 -8.80
C GLY A 52 0.76 5.71 -8.10
N ILE A 53 -0.53 5.36 -8.19
CA ILE A 53 -1.01 4.09 -7.66
C ILE A 53 -0.45 2.92 -8.48
N GLY A 54 -0.03 1.87 -7.81
CA GLY A 54 0.34 0.61 -8.44
C GLY A 54 -0.86 -0.08 -9.07
N ALA A 55 -0.62 -0.88 -10.10
CA ALA A 55 -1.62 -1.78 -10.67
C ALA A 55 -1.19 -3.25 -10.46
N ALA A 56 -2.13 -4.16 -10.43
CA ALA A 56 -1.91 -5.60 -10.19
C ALA A 56 -0.90 -6.26 -11.14
N THR A 57 -0.71 -5.69 -12.33
CA THR A 57 0.22 -6.20 -13.36
C THR A 57 1.55 -5.45 -13.40
N ASN A 58 1.74 -4.46 -12.54
CA ASN A 58 2.99 -3.70 -12.53
C ASN A 58 4.08 -4.47 -11.81
N ASN A 59 4.87 -5.21 -12.57
CA ASN A 59 6.23 -5.58 -12.17
C ASN A 59 7.15 -4.34 -12.09
N GLY A 60 6.54 -3.16 -11.92
CA GLY A 60 7.19 -1.88 -11.75
C GLY A 60 7.88 -1.79 -10.40
N VAL A 61 8.74 -0.80 -10.28
CA VAL A 61 9.43 -0.51 -9.02
C VAL A 61 8.42 -0.11 -7.97
N LEU A 62 8.11 -1.04 -7.08
CA LEU A 62 7.36 -0.77 -5.86
C LEU A 62 8.11 0.29 -5.06
N LEU A 63 7.45 1.39 -4.78
CA LEU A 63 8.03 2.46 -3.98
C LEU A 63 7.68 2.28 -2.49
N GLY A 64 6.42 2.01 -2.18
CA GLY A 64 5.98 1.83 -0.81
C GLY A 64 4.49 2.00 -0.63
N SER A 65 4.07 2.30 0.59
CA SER A 65 2.68 2.46 1.01
C SER A 65 2.34 3.93 1.24
N CYS A 66 1.19 4.38 0.71
CA CYS A 66 0.67 5.73 0.90
C CYS A 66 0.15 5.91 2.32
N GLN A 67 0.62 6.94 3.03
CA GLN A 67 0.14 7.26 4.38
C GLN A 67 -0.78 8.50 4.40
N GLY A 68 -0.79 9.26 3.33
CA GLY A 68 -1.64 10.43 3.20
C GLY A 68 -1.21 11.33 2.05
N VAL A 69 -1.98 12.37 1.84
CA VAL A 69 -1.74 13.35 0.78
C VAL A 69 -1.93 14.77 1.29
N PHE A 70 -1.20 15.68 0.71
CA PHE A 70 -1.36 17.11 0.91
C PHE A 70 -1.64 17.78 -0.44
N PHE A 71 -2.58 18.68 -0.48
CA PHE A 71 -2.89 19.49 -1.66
C PHE A 71 -3.65 20.75 -1.27
N THR A 72 -3.66 21.75 -2.16
CA THR A 72 -4.53 22.90 -2.02
C THR A 72 -5.86 22.62 -2.71
N ASP A 73 -6.94 22.57 -1.93
CA ASP A 73 -8.28 22.32 -2.46
C ASP A 73 -8.69 23.43 -3.44
N SER A 74 -9.00 23.07 -4.66
CA SER A 74 -9.30 24.02 -5.75
C SER A 74 -10.60 24.79 -5.56
N SER A 75 -11.53 24.28 -4.74
CA SER A 75 -12.83 24.93 -4.49
C SER A 75 -12.77 25.93 -3.32
N THR A 76 -11.99 25.62 -2.31
CA THR A 76 -11.89 26.41 -1.08
C THR A 76 -10.60 27.21 -0.98
N SER A 77 -9.61 26.94 -1.84
CA SER A 77 -8.24 27.47 -1.79
C SER A 77 -7.55 27.25 -0.46
N LYS A 78 -7.89 26.16 0.25
CA LYS A 78 -7.31 25.85 1.55
C LYS A 78 -6.31 24.70 1.44
N PRO A 79 -5.15 24.79 2.14
CA PRO A 79 -4.27 23.67 2.31
C PRO A 79 -5.03 22.54 3.04
N THR A 80 -5.00 21.34 2.44
CA THR A 80 -5.76 20.18 2.93
C THR A 80 -4.83 18.99 3.06
N PHE A 81 -4.85 18.34 4.22
CA PHE A 81 -4.24 17.03 4.42
C PHE A 81 -5.35 15.99 4.54
N ALA A 82 -5.25 14.92 3.77
CA ALA A 82 -6.23 13.85 3.76
C ALA A 82 -5.54 12.47 3.71
N ASN A 83 -6.26 11.43 4.13
CA ASN A 83 -5.79 10.05 4.01
C ASN A 83 -6.03 9.45 2.63
N HIS A 84 -6.63 10.21 1.71
CA HIS A 84 -6.96 9.74 0.36
C HIS A 84 -6.93 10.89 -0.63
N LEU A 85 -6.88 10.54 -1.91
CA LEU A 85 -7.08 11.46 -3.02
C LEU A 85 -8.23 10.96 -3.89
N VAL A 86 -9.16 11.86 -4.21
CA VAL A 86 -10.25 11.53 -5.15
C VAL A 86 -9.74 11.61 -6.59
N ALA A 87 -10.30 10.77 -7.47
CA ALA A 87 -9.97 10.81 -8.88
C ALA A 87 -10.29 12.19 -9.48
N SER A 88 -9.49 12.59 -10.47
CA SER A 88 -9.66 13.87 -11.18
C SER A 88 -9.63 15.09 -10.26
N ASN A 89 -8.86 15.03 -9.17
CA ASN A 89 -8.62 16.21 -8.34
C ASN A 89 -7.94 17.30 -9.17
N ALA A 90 -8.48 18.51 -9.11
CA ALA A 90 -8.01 19.65 -9.91
C ALA A 90 -6.80 20.39 -9.32
N ALA A 91 -6.33 19.98 -8.14
CA ALA A 91 -5.13 20.55 -7.53
C ALA A 91 -3.89 20.23 -8.36
N THR A 92 -2.95 21.15 -8.39
CA THR A 92 -1.69 21.01 -9.13
C THR A 92 -0.47 20.83 -8.25
N ASP A 93 -0.65 20.95 -6.93
CA ASP A 93 0.39 20.89 -5.89
C ASP A 93 0.26 19.63 -5.01
N ILE A 94 -0.21 18.53 -5.60
CA ILE A 94 -0.50 17.30 -4.86
C ILE A 94 0.80 16.60 -4.47
N LYS A 95 0.94 16.29 -3.18
CA LYS A 95 2.05 15.58 -2.59
C LYS A 95 1.55 14.36 -1.84
N ALA A 96 2.17 13.22 -2.06
CA ALA A 96 1.91 11.97 -1.33
C ALA A 96 3.02 11.70 -0.32
N PHE A 97 2.64 11.23 0.85
CA PHE A 97 3.55 10.76 1.90
C PHE A 97 3.63 9.24 1.83
N ILE A 98 4.79 8.72 1.51
CA ILE A 98 4.99 7.29 1.23
C ILE A 98 6.07 6.73 2.14
N THR A 99 5.78 5.58 2.76
CA THR A 99 6.80 4.79 3.46
C THR A 99 7.59 3.98 2.43
N ASP A 100 8.78 4.47 2.09
CA ASP A 100 9.59 4.01 0.96
C ASP A 100 10.87 3.28 1.34
N ASP A 101 11.01 2.91 2.61
CA ASP A 101 12.19 2.15 3.05
C ASP A 101 12.17 0.73 2.47
N PRO A 102 13.26 0.28 1.81
CA PRO A 102 13.35 -1.07 1.24
C PRO A 102 13.25 -2.20 2.27
N PHE A 103 13.48 -1.91 3.54
CA PHE A 103 13.39 -2.86 4.66
C PHE A 103 12.09 -2.71 5.46
N GLN A 104 11.14 -1.92 4.96
CA GLN A 104 9.84 -1.75 5.60
C GLN A 104 9.08 -3.08 5.61
N VAL A 105 8.56 -3.42 6.77
CA VAL A 105 7.65 -4.55 6.96
C VAL A 105 6.22 -4.03 6.89
N TYR A 106 5.42 -4.71 6.10
CA TYR A 106 3.99 -4.43 5.97
C TYR A 106 3.18 -5.61 6.49
N GLU A 107 2.10 -5.31 7.16
CA GLU A 107 1.02 -6.27 7.36
C GLU A 107 0.01 -6.09 6.25
N VAL A 108 -0.42 -7.20 5.67
CA VAL A 108 -1.34 -7.22 4.52
C VAL A 108 -2.15 -8.51 4.57
N GLN A 109 -3.42 -8.44 4.16
CA GLN A 109 -4.28 -9.61 4.04
C GLN A 109 -3.92 -10.40 2.77
N SER A 110 -3.99 -11.72 2.84
CA SER A 110 -3.96 -12.58 1.66
C SER A 110 -5.33 -12.62 0.99
N ASP A 111 -5.38 -12.68 -0.34
CA ASP A 111 -6.64 -12.86 -1.04
C ASP A 111 -7.25 -14.26 -0.74
N ALA A 112 -8.57 -14.32 -0.68
CA ALA A 112 -9.31 -15.39 -0.02
C ALA A 112 -9.35 -16.74 -0.74
N SER A 113 -8.50 -17.04 -1.72
CA SER A 113 -8.53 -18.32 -2.41
C SER A 113 -7.74 -19.42 -1.72
N GLY A 114 -6.89 -19.08 -0.76
CA GLY A 114 -6.15 -20.02 0.09
C GLY A 114 -5.57 -19.35 1.34
N ALA A 115 -5.45 -20.09 2.43
CA ALA A 115 -4.81 -19.58 3.63
C ALA A 115 -3.30 -19.53 3.43
N THR A 116 -2.68 -18.37 3.64
CA THR A 116 -1.22 -18.26 3.75
C THR A 116 -0.76 -19.04 4.99
N GLN A 117 0.12 -19.99 4.78
CA GLN A 117 0.57 -20.92 5.83
C GLN A 117 2.02 -20.63 6.23
N GLN A 118 2.43 -21.23 7.35
CA GLN A 118 3.83 -21.14 7.80
C GLN A 118 4.84 -21.65 6.75
N LEU A 119 4.43 -22.57 5.87
CA LEU A 119 5.30 -23.05 4.79
C LEU A 119 5.55 -22.04 3.68
N ASP A 120 4.72 -21.00 3.57
CA ASP A 120 4.86 -19.94 2.57
C ASP A 120 5.84 -18.85 3.02
N VAL A 121 6.29 -18.89 4.24
CA VAL A 121 7.31 -17.98 4.76
C VAL A 121 8.60 -18.13 3.96
N PHE A 122 9.16 -17.01 3.54
CA PHE A 122 10.27 -16.85 2.61
C PHE A 122 9.94 -17.02 1.12
N ALA A 123 8.72 -17.37 0.75
CA ALA A 123 8.26 -17.23 -0.62
C ALA A 123 8.00 -15.77 -0.99
N ASN A 124 7.93 -15.51 -2.28
CA ASN A 124 7.56 -14.20 -2.82
C ASN A 124 6.09 -14.18 -3.19
N ALA A 125 5.44 -13.05 -3.02
CA ALA A 125 4.04 -12.84 -3.35
C ALA A 125 3.83 -11.58 -4.21
N ASP A 126 2.96 -11.67 -5.16
CA ASP A 126 2.49 -10.52 -5.94
C ASP A 126 1.36 -9.80 -5.20
N VAL A 127 1.12 -8.56 -5.60
CA VAL A 127 0.11 -7.71 -4.99
C VAL A 127 -1.14 -7.69 -5.85
N ALA A 128 -2.28 -7.99 -5.25
CA ALA A 128 -3.61 -7.77 -5.82
C ALA A 128 -4.11 -6.38 -5.40
N VAL A 129 -4.12 -5.43 -6.33
CA VAL A 129 -4.52 -4.05 -6.03
C VAL A 129 -6.04 -3.92 -6.01
N GLY A 130 -6.59 -3.56 -4.87
CA GLY A 130 -7.99 -3.25 -4.69
C GLY A 130 -8.23 -1.76 -4.43
N ALA A 131 -9.27 -1.19 -5.04
CA ALA A 131 -9.62 0.20 -4.83
C ALA A 131 -10.09 0.45 -3.38
N GLY A 132 -9.64 1.55 -2.79
CA GLY A 132 -10.09 1.98 -1.48
C GLY A 132 -11.60 2.25 -1.44
N VAL A 133 -12.24 1.93 -0.31
CA VAL A 133 -13.70 1.97 -0.14
C VAL A 133 -14.12 3.17 0.68
N THR A 134 -15.13 3.88 0.19
CA THR A 134 -15.86 4.87 0.99
C THR A 134 -16.62 4.19 2.13
N PRO A 135 -16.79 4.82 3.31
CA PRO A 135 -16.37 6.20 3.65
C PRO A 135 -14.97 6.32 4.26
N HIS A 136 -14.28 5.19 4.53
CA HIS A 136 -13.04 5.20 5.31
C HIS A 136 -11.79 5.46 4.48
N PHE A 137 -11.87 5.24 3.16
CA PHE A 137 -10.75 5.43 2.23
C PHE A 137 -9.46 4.72 2.68
N VAL A 138 -9.61 3.46 3.08
CA VAL A 138 -8.50 2.54 3.31
C VAL A 138 -8.40 1.61 2.10
N SER A 139 -7.20 1.28 1.71
CA SER A 139 -6.91 0.37 0.60
C SER A 139 -7.57 -0.99 0.78
N LYS A 140 -7.89 -1.62 -0.33
CA LYS A 140 -8.25 -3.04 -0.41
C LYS A 140 -7.19 -3.86 -1.14
N THR A 141 -5.96 -3.38 -1.12
CA THR A 141 -4.84 -4.12 -1.66
C THR A 141 -4.51 -5.32 -0.78
N GLU A 142 -4.30 -6.47 -1.41
CA GLU A 142 -4.00 -7.76 -0.79
C GLU A 142 -2.77 -8.38 -1.42
N ILE A 143 -2.22 -9.43 -0.86
CA ILE A 143 -1.27 -10.30 -1.55
C ILE A 143 -2.01 -11.47 -2.19
N THR A 144 -1.51 -11.91 -3.36
CA THR A 144 -2.06 -13.10 -4.01
C THR A 144 -1.68 -14.35 -3.24
N ASP A 145 -2.59 -15.33 -3.19
CA ASP A 145 -2.35 -16.63 -2.58
C ASP A 145 -1.34 -17.51 -3.35
N THR A 146 -1.06 -17.14 -4.59
CA THR A 146 -0.10 -17.86 -5.43
C THR A 146 1.32 -17.40 -5.13
N GLN A 147 1.98 -18.09 -4.22
CA GLN A 147 3.38 -17.83 -3.92
C GLN A 147 4.27 -18.24 -5.08
N SER A 148 5.30 -17.44 -5.29
CA SER A 148 6.29 -17.64 -6.35
C SER A 148 7.68 -17.82 -5.76
N THR A 149 8.44 -18.73 -6.34
CA THR A 149 9.89 -18.82 -6.08
C THR A 149 10.71 -17.88 -6.96
N THR A 150 10.06 -17.22 -7.92
CA THR A 150 10.67 -16.26 -8.85
C THR A 150 10.47 -14.84 -8.37
N THR A 151 10.60 -13.87 -9.25
CA THR A 151 10.49 -12.45 -8.94
C THR A 151 9.04 -12.07 -8.65
N ALA A 152 8.79 -11.50 -7.48
CA ALA A 152 7.52 -10.88 -7.11
C ALA A 152 7.80 -9.62 -6.28
N ASN A 153 6.78 -8.84 -6.01
CA ASN A 153 6.92 -7.50 -5.44
C ASN A 153 7.27 -7.52 -3.95
N LEU A 154 6.79 -8.54 -3.23
CA LEU A 154 6.94 -8.66 -1.78
C LEU A 154 7.50 -10.04 -1.42
N ARG A 155 8.13 -10.11 -0.24
CA ARG A 155 8.55 -11.35 0.36
C ARG A 155 7.82 -11.58 1.67
N ILE A 156 7.22 -12.74 1.83
CA ILE A 156 6.58 -13.15 3.07
C ILE A 156 7.67 -13.45 4.10
N ILE A 157 7.64 -12.77 5.24
CA ILE A 157 8.61 -12.96 6.32
C ILE A 157 8.01 -13.64 7.55
N GLY A 158 6.70 -13.73 7.63
CA GLY A 158 5.99 -14.36 8.73
C GLY A 158 4.49 -14.29 8.53
N VAL A 159 3.77 -14.99 9.35
CA VAL A 159 2.32 -14.93 9.50
C VAL A 159 2.03 -14.12 10.77
N SER A 160 1.00 -13.28 10.74
CA SER A 160 0.62 -12.48 11.91
C SER A 160 0.08 -13.36 13.03
N ASP A 161 0.55 -13.13 14.27
CA ASP A 161 0.11 -13.84 15.48
C ASP A 161 -1.22 -13.28 16.04
N ASP A 162 -2.00 -12.57 15.24
CA ASP A 162 -3.30 -12.07 15.67
C ASP A 162 -4.22 -13.23 16.03
N PRO A 163 -4.91 -13.21 17.20
CA PRO A 163 -5.86 -14.24 17.59
C PRO A 163 -6.98 -14.48 16.57
N ASP A 164 -7.32 -13.48 15.80
CA ASP A 164 -8.32 -13.58 14.72
C ASP A 164 -7.76 -14.24 13.43
N ASN A 165 -6.45 -14.52 13.40
CA ASN A 165 -5.75 -15.16 12.27
C ASN A 165 -5.43 -16.64 12.56
N SER A 166 -6.30 -17.36 13.24
CA SER A 166 -6.02 -18.69 13.79
C SER A 166 -6.61 -19.87 12.99
N ASP A 167 -7.14 -19.66 11.82
CA ASP A 167 -7.75 -20.71 10.98
C ASP A 167 -6.90 -21.09 9.79
#